data_c19a74bbc924f0d9b0681c73f8376740
#
_entry.id   c19a74bbc924f0d9b0681c73f8376740
#
_cell.length_a   1.000
_cell.length_b   1.000
_cell.length_c   1.000
_cell.angle_alpha   90.00
_cell.angle_beta   90.00
_cell.angle_gamma   90.00
#
_symmetry.space_group_name_H-M   'P 1'
#
loop_
_entity.id
_entity.type
_entity.pdbx_description
1 polymer ?
#
loop_
_entity_poly.entity_id
_entity_poly.type
_entity_poly.pdbx_seq_one_letter_code
_entity_poly.pdbx_strand_id
1 'polypeptide(L)'
;MPSNSDSSTDITFLFKGTIREVKAATMPDVPVDKDTVVAMVDQVLEAPANLAKMGGHRVTIRLSGKTKVAVGDELIFHAHGWIFGGSVAVISIKEERVRETRAHAALLSRGGDPVAHRQNRRVKSRFSKADIVVSGRITMIRIPTEANSARRAATNAESASDTPEPMGPISEHTPHWREAHLEIDDVHKGEHSGSTAVIRYPASTDVRWYKAPKFEPGHQGFFMLRKHTSSNAPASKGRRRAAKKTAGESTATHFTALHPADFQPYTQPGGVRRIIESSNDEE
;
A
#
# COMPACT_ATOMS: atom_id res chain seq x y z
N MET A 1 -14.20 -10.08 13.43
CA MET A 1 -13.97 -8.75 12.86
C MET A 1 -12.48 -8.47 12.93
N PRO A 2 -11.71 -8.52 11.84
CA PRO A 2 -10.32 -8.07 11.89
C PRO A 2 -10.34 -6.54 11.95
N SER A 3 -9.74 -6.02 13.01
CA SER A 3 -9.55 -4.60 13.25
C SER A 3 -8.69 -3.98 12.13
N ASN A 4 -9.30 -3.09 11.37
CA ASN A 4 -8.66 -2.25 10.35
C ASN A 4 -7.73 -1.22 11.03
N SER A 5 -6.57 -1.65 11.53
CA SER A 5 -5.55 -0.77 12.11
C SER A 5 -4.52 -0.25 11.11
N ASP A 6 -4.71 -0.45 9.81
CA ASP A 6 -3.74 -0.04 8.77
C ASP A 6 -4.10 1.28 8.05
N SER A 7 -5.17 1.98 8.47
CA SER A 7 -5.60 3.24 7.85
C SER A 7 -4.82 4.49 8.32
N SER A 8 -3.92 4.37 9.31
CA SER A 8 -3.20 5.52 9.86
C SER A 8 -1.95 5.95 9.07
N THR A 9 -1.59 5.28 7.97
CA THR A 9 -0.32 5.52 7.29
C THR A 9 -0.44 6.14 5.90
N ASP A 10 -1.63 6.32 5.37
CA ASP A 10 -1.78 6.88 4.02
C ASP A 10 -1.99 8.41 4.04
N ILE A 11 -1.05 9.12 4.65
CA ILE A 11 -0.96 10.58 4.52
C ILE A 11 -0.91 10.88 3.03
N THR A 12 -1.97 11.55 2.54
CA THR A 12 -2.09 11.85 1.13
C THR A 12 -1.47 13.20 0.81
N PHE A 13 -1.51 14.13 1.76
CA PHE A 13 -1.07 15.50 1.60
C PHE A 13 -0.33 15.97 2.85
N LEU A 14 0.97 16.26 2.71
CA LEU A 14 1.83 16.81 3.75
C LEU A 14 2.26 18.21 3.32
N PHE A 15 1.93 19.23 4.11
CA PHE A 15 2.25 20.60 3.79
C PHE A 15 2.45 21.47 5.04
N LYS A 16 3.26 22.54 4.90
CA LYS A 16 3.30 23.65 5.83
C LYS A 16 2.22 24.65 5.45
N GLY A 17 1.48 25.17 6.42
CA GLY A 17 0.46 26.19 6.18
C GLY A 17 0.24 27.09 7.38
N THR A 18 -0.24 28.29 7.09
CA THR A 18 -0.60 29.33 8.08
C THR A 18 -2.11 29.41 8.20
N ILE A 19 -2.65 29.33 9.41
CA ILE A 19 -4.08 29.49 9.68
C ILE A 19 -4.51 30.93 9.35
N ARG A 20 -5.51 31.08 8.50
CA ARG A 20 -6.09 32.37 8.10
C ARG A 20 -7.42 32.66 8.77
N GLU A 21 -8.24 31.62 8.93
CA GLU A 21 -9.55 31.74 9.52
C GLU A 21 -9.85 30.49 10.36
N VAL A 22 -10.56 30.66 11.47
CA VAL A 22 -11.06 29.57 12.31
C VAL A 22 -12.59 29.53 12.20
N LYS A 23 -13.17 28.36 12.32
CA LYS A 23 -14.63 28.14 12.12
C LYS A 23 -15.08 28.66 10.76
N ALA A 24 -14.33 28.37 9.72
CA ALA A 24 -14.58 28.84 8.35
C ALA A 24 -14.23 27.75 7.33
N ALA A 25 -14.82 27.85 6.15
CA ALA A 25 -14.54 26.99 5.01
C ALA A 25 -14.45 27.79 3.71
N THR A 26 -13.67 27.31 2.74
CA THR A 26 -13.54 27.92 1.40
C THR A 26 -14.64 27.49 0.44
N MET A 27 -15.48 26.53 0.83
CA MET A 27 -16.59 25.98 0.04
C MET A 27 -17.84 25.87 0.89
N PRO A 28 -19.04 26.19 0.34
CA PRO A 28 -20.31 26.12 1.07
C PRO A 28 -20.71 24.69 1.47
N ASP A 29 -20.26 23.69 0.69
CA ASP A 29 -20.61 22.29 0.91
C ASP A 29 -19.81 21.62 2.05
N VAL A 30 -18.85 22.34 2.63
CA VAL A 30 -18.06 21.82 3.74
C VAL A 30 -18.70 22.24 5.06
N PRO A 31 -19.10 21.28 5.91
CA PRO A 31 -19.61 21.57 7.24
C PRO A 31 -18.59 22.36 8.07
N VAL A 32 -19.05 23.49 8.61
CA VAL A 32 -18.22 24.35 9.47
C VAL A 32 -18.55 24.05 10.91
N ASP A 33 -17.55 23.61 11.66
CA ASP A 33 -17.60 23.36 13.10
C ASP A 33 -16.40 24.01 13.82
N LYS A 34 -16.27 23.74 15.12
CA LYS A 34 -15.16 24.28 15.95
C LYS A 34 -13.78 23.84 15.49
N ASP A 35 -13.69 22.71 14.80
CA ASP A 35 -12.45 22.10 14.32
C ASP A 35 -12.21 22.38 12.82
N THR A 36 -13.06 23.20 12.19
CA THR A 36 -12.90 23.60 10.78
C THR A 36 -12.16 24.92 10.68
N VAL A 37 -11.08 24.95 9.91
CA VAL A 37 -10.23 26.13 9.69
C VAL A 37 -9.91 26.29 8.21
N VAL A 38 -9.55 27.54 7.83
CA VAL A 38 -8.96 27.83 6.53
C VAL A 38 -7.48 28.18 6.73
N ALA A 39 -6.61 27.47 6.01
CA ALA A 39 -5.19 27.75 6.00
C ALA A 39 -4.69 28.13 4.61
N MET A 40 -3.69 29.00 4.55
CA MET A 40 -2.87 29.23 3.36
C MET A 40 -1.80 28.13 3.31
N VAL A 41 -1.67 27.46 2.19
CA VAL A 41 -0.58 26.49 1.96
C VAL A 41 0.69 27.27 1.65
N ASP A 42 1.64 27.30 2.58
CA ASP A 42 2.90 28.00 2.37
C ASP A 42 3.89 27.15 1.57
N GLN A 43 3.94 25.86 1.84
CA GLN A 43 4.84 24.91 1.16
C GLN A 43 4.22 23.52 1.10
N VAL A 44 4.22 22.92 -0.08
CA VAL A 44 3.86 21.51 -0.27
C VAL A 44 5.09 20.65 -0.09
N LEU A 45 5.04 19.69 0.83
CA LEU A 45 6.16 18.81 1.17
C LEU A 45 6.03 17.45 0.51
N GLU A 46 4.81 16.86 0.55
CA GLU A 46 4.47 15.61 -0.13
C GLU A 46 3.02 15.66 -0.60
N ALA A 47 2.77 15.31 -1.87
CA ALA A 47 1.43 15.36 -2.44
C ALA A 47 1.23 14.36 -3.59
N PRO A 48 -0.02 13.98 -3.91
CA PRO A 48 -0.34 13.43 -5.21
C PRO A 48 -0.25 14.53 -6.28
N ALA A 49 -0.18 14.15 -7.54
CA ALA A 49 0.03 15.10 -8.66
C ALA A 49 -1.00 16.25 -8.69
N ASN A 50 -2.26 15.97 -8.35
CA ASN A 50 -3.35 16.97 -8.33
C ASN A 50 -3.24 17.99 -7.17
N LEU A 51 -2.47 17.71 -6.13
CA LEU A 51 -2.26 18.63 -4.99
C LEU A 51 -0.83 19.19 -4.93
N ALA A 52 0.06 18.78 -5.82
CA ALA A 52 1.47 19.17 -5.80
C ALA A 52 1.68 20.69 -6.00
N LYS A 53 0.73 21.36 -6.68
CA LYS A 53 0.80 22.80 -7.00
C LYS A 53 -0.04 23.67 -6.06
N MET A 54 -0.45 23.16 -4.90
CA MET A 54 -1.32 23.89 -3.96
C MET A 54 -0.61 25.00 -3.17
N GLY A 55 0.69 25.20 -3.32
CA GLY A 55 1.41 26.32 -2.71
C GLY A 55 0.77 27.68 -3.08
N GLY A 56 0.55 28.54 -2.10
CA GLY A 56 -0.11 29.83 -2.27
C GLY A 56 -1.65 29.79 -2.34
N HIS A 57 -2.26 28.60 -2.24
CA HIS A 57 -3.72 28.46 -2.26
C HIS A 57 -4.29 28.28 -0.84
N ARG A 58 -5.54 28.71 -0.69
CA ARG A 58 -6.30 28.51 0.55
C ARG A 58 -6.98 27.13 0.51
N VAL A 59 -6.89 26.42 1.62
CA VAL A 59 -7.52 25.10 1.78
C VAL A 59 -8.34 25.04 3.06
N THR A 60 -9.46 24.36 3.03
CA THR A 60 -10.24 24.05 4.23
C THR A 60 -9.67 22.82 4.89
N ILE A 61 -9.47 22.87 6.19
CA ILE A 61 -8.91 21.78 6.98
C ILE A 61 -9.87 21.47 8.12
N ARG A 62 -10.31 20.21 8.21
CA ARG A 62 -10.90 19.68 9.42
C ARG A 62 -9.80 19.13 10.30
N LEU A 63 -9.57 19.76 11.45
CA LEU A 63 -8.52 19.39 12.41
C LEU A 63 -8.85 18.05 13.09
N SER A 64 -7.81 17.40 13.60
CA SER A 64 -7.94 16.15 14.40
C SER A 64 -8.61 16.38 15.76
N GLY A 65 -8.83 17.63 16.16
CA GLY A 65 -9.40 18.03 17.47
C GLY A 65 -8.40 17.96 18.63
N LYS A 66 -7.17 17.55 18.39
CA LYS A 66 -6.12 17.41 19.43
C LYS A 66 -5.32 18.70 19.63
N THR A 67 -5.29 19.58 18.64
CA THR A 67 -4.46 20.78 18.63
C THR A 67 -5.34 22.03 18.67
N LYS A 68 -5.16 22.86 19.67
CA LYS A 68 -5.78 24.20 19.69
C LYS A 68 -4.99 25.10 18.74
N VAL A 69 -5.69 25.75 17.82
CA VAL A 69 -5.08 26.64 16.81
C VAL A 69 -5.69 28.04 16.88
N ALA A 70 -4.92 29.02 16.47
CA ALA A 70 -5.33 30.42 16.33
C ALA A 70 -4.96 30.94 14.94
N VAL A 71 -5.58 32.04 14.53
CA VAL A 71 -5.21 32.74 13.30
C VAL A 71 -3.74 33.19 13.41
N GLY A 72 -2.95 32.95 12.38
CA GLY A 72 -1.52 33.23 12.35
C GLY A 72 -0.63 32.05 12.76
N ASP A 73 -1.19 30.98 13.34
CA ASP A 73 -0.40 29.77 13.68
C ASP A 73 0.18 29.12 12.41
N GLU A 74 1.47 28.81 12.43
CA GLU A 74 2.16 28.04 11.41
C GLU A 74 2.27 26.57 11.82
N LEU A 75 1.75 25.68 10.98
CA LEU A 75 1.66 24.26 11.28
C LEU A 75 2.09 23.41 10.08
N ILE A 76 2.60 22.21 10.38
CA ILE A 76 2.76 21.12 9.42
C ILE A 76 1.54 20.21 9.56
N PHE A 77 0.80 20.08 8.46
CA PHE A 77 -0.41 19.26 8.39
C PHE A 77 -0.12 17.94 7.70
N HIS A 78 -0.47 16.85 8.37
CA HIS A 78 -0.53 15.49 7.81
C HIS A 78 -1.98 15.19 7.50
N ALA A 79 -2.39 15.23 6.22
CA ALA A 79 -3.79 15.23 5.85
C ALA A 79 -4.15 14.20 4.77
N HIS A 80 -5.45 13.87 4.73
CA HIS A 80 -6.09 13.17 3.61
C HIS A 80 -6.95 14.14 2.82
N GLY A 81 -7.17 13.83 1.52
CA GLY A 81 -8.20 14.51 0.75
C GLY A 81 -9.59 14.19 1.30
N TRP A 82 -10.46 15.19 1.36
CA TRP A 82 -11.84 15.05 1.79
C TRP A 82 -12.81 15.40 0.66
N ILE A 83 -12.84 16.68 0.26
CA ILE A 83 -13.73 17.18 -0.80
C ILE A 83 -12.84 17.94 -1.81
N PHE A 84 -13.11 17.69 -3.08
CA PHE A 84 -12.46 18.37 -4.19
C PHE A 84 -13.56 18.97 -5.09
N GLY A 85 -13.46 20.26 -5.36
CA GLY A 85 -14.43 21.00 -6.17
C GLY A 85 -13.83 22.31 -6.62
N GLY A 86 -14.56 23.41 -6.45
CA GLY A 86 -14.04 24.76 -6.69
C GLY A 86 -12.89 25.17 -5.78
N SER A 87 -12.66 24.39 -4.69
CA SER A 87 -11.52 24.49 -3.78
C SER A 87 -11.20 23.08 -3.24
N VAL A 88 -10.28 23.01 -2.29
CA VAL A 88 -9.84 21.75 -1.66
C VAL A 88 -10.17 21.77 -0.17
N ALA A 89 -10.81 20.70 0.30
CA ALA A 89 -10.95 20.44 1.73
C ALA A 89 -10.24 19.12 2.08
N VAL A 90 -9.54 19.12 3.23
CA VAL A 90 -8.78 17.99 3.71
C VAL A 90 -9.11 17.69 5.18
N ILE A 91 -8.92 16.44 5.58
CA ILE A 91 -9.00 16.02 6.98
C ILE A 91 -7.58 15.85 7.50
N SER A 92 -7.22 16.58 8.53
CA SER A 92 -5.94 16.44 9.20
C SER A 92 -5.97 15.24 10.14
N ILE A 93 -4.93 14.39 10.05
CA ILE A 93 -4.68 13.29 10.98
C ILE A 93 -3.84 13.77 12.15
N LYS A 94 -2.91 14.67 11.85
CA LYS A 94 -1.95 15.20 12.80
C LYS A 94 -1.55 16.61 12.39
N GLU A 95 -1.48 17.53 13.37
CA GLU A 95 -0.93 18.87 13.25
C GLU A 95 0.32 18.99 14.13
N GLU A 96 1.38 19.55 13.57
CA GLU A 96 2.62 19.83 14.28
C GLU A 96 2.95 21.31 14.18
N ARG A 97 3.12 21.99 15.33
CA ARG A 97 3.62 23.38 15.31
C ARG A 97 5.02 23.41 14.73
N VAL A 98 5.26 24.35 13.82
CA VAL A 98 6.59 24.57 13.28
C VAL A 98 7.50 25.02 14.44
N ARG A 99 8.58 24.28 14.65
CA ARG A 99 9.58 24.54 15.69
C ARG A 99 10.96 24.58 15.04
N GLU A 100 11.88 25.34 15.61
CA GLU A 100 13.29 25.34 15.21
C GLU A 100 14.01 24.05 15.64
N THR A 101 13.47 22.90 15.22
CA THR A 101 14.12 21.61 15.44
C THR A 101 14.82 21.17 14.15
N ARG A 102 15.94 20.45 14.31
CA ARG A 102 16.69 19.90 13.17
C ARG A 102 15.79 19.08 12.23
N ALA A 103 14.83 18.33 12.79
CA ALA A 103 13.88 17.54 12.01
C ALA A 103 12.94 18.40 11.16
N HIS A 104 12.37 19.47 11.73
CA HIS A 104 11.51 20.39 10.97
C HIS A 104 12.31 21.20 9.94
N ALA A 105 13.50 21.69 10.31
CA ALA A 105 14.38 22.37 9.38
C ALA A 105 14.74 21.47 8.18
N ALA A 106 15.12 20.21 8.42
CA ALA A 106 15.41 19.24 7.37
C ALA A 106 14.17 18.90 6.51
N LEU A 107 12.99 18.86 7.11
CA LEU A 107 11.74 18.62 6.37
C LEU A 107 11.39 19.81 5.48
N LEU A 108 11.48 21.03 6.00
CA LEU A 108 11.13 22.26 5.29
C LEU A 108 12.17 22.68 4.26
N SER A 109 13.46 22.31 4.46
CA SER A 109 14.52 22.53 3.49
C SER A 109 14.55 21.52 2.34
N ARG A 110 13.68 20.50 2.37
CA ARG A 110 13.53 19.56 1.26
C ARG A 110 13.12 20.31 -0.01
N GLY A 111 14.10 20.55 -0.88
CA GLY A 111 13.83 20.92 -2.26
C GLY A 111 13.35 19.72 -3.06
N GLY A 112 12.71 19.95 -4.20
CA GLY A 112 12.36 18.91 -5.15
C GLY A 112 10.85 18.68 -5.33
N ASP A 113 10.51 17.58 -6.00
CA ASP A 113 9.14 17.26 -6.38
C ASP A 113 8.37 16.60 -5.22
N PRO A 114 7.27 17.21 -4.73
CA PRO A 114 6.43 16.65 -3.68
C PRO A 114 5.83 15.27 -4.04
N VAL A 115 5.62 14.99 -5.33
CA VAL A 115 5.11 13.71 -5.82
C VAL A 115 6.17 12.63 -5.64
N ALA A 116 7.41 12.92 -6.02
CA ALA A 116 8.53 12.03 -5.85
C ALA A 116 8.81 11.74 -4.36
N HIS A 117 8.73 12.76 -3.49
CA HIS A 117 8.87 12.57 -2.03
C HIS A 117 7.82 11.61 -1.47
N ARG A 118 6.56 11.77 -1.88
CA ARG A 118 5.47 10.86 -1.49
C ARG A 118 5.70 9.43 -1.98
N GLN A 119 6.14 9.26 -3.22
CA GLN A 119 6.47 7.94 -3.78
C GLN A 119 7.60 7.28 -3.00
N ASN A 120 8.70 8.00 -2.74
CA ASN A 120 9.84 7.50 -1.99
C ASN A 120 9.45 7.08 -0.56
N ARG A 121 8.62 7.87 0.13
CA ARG A 121 8.11 7.50 1.44
C ARG A 121 7.29 6.20 1.41
N ARG A 122 6.44 6.02 0.39
CA ARG A 122 5.68 4.79 0.18
C ARG A 122 6.60 3.58 -0.04
N VAL A 123 7.58 3.72 -0.92
CA VAL A 123 8.56 2.67 -1.19
C VAL A 123 9.34 2.33 0.08
N LYS A 124 9.83 3.33 0.82
CA LYS A 124 10.53 3.12 2.10
C LYS A 124 9.66 2.39 3.13
N SER A 125 8.39 2.76 3.25
CA SER A 125 7.44 2.07 4.12
C SER A 125 7.20 0.62 3.70
N ARG A 126 7.13 0.33 2.39
CA ARG A 126 6.99 -1.05 1.90
C ARG A 126 8.25 -1.85 2.11
N PHE A 127 9.42 -1.27 1.86
CA PHE A 127 10.73 -1.89 2.11
C PHE A 127 10.86 -2.30 3.58
N SER A 128 10.54 -1.40 4.53
CA SER A 128 10.63 -1.72 5.97
C SER A 128 9.67 -2.82 6.39
N LYS A 129 8.47 -2.90 5.80
CA LYS A 129 7.42 -3.88 6.11
C LYS A 129 7.57 -5.21 5.36
N ALA A 130 8.44 -5.30 4.36
CA ALA A 130 8.68 -6.52 3.61
C ALA A 130 9.47 -7.52 4.45
N ASP A 131 9.10 -8.81 4.37
CA ASP A 131 9.85 -9.90 5.00
C ASP A 131 11.11 -10.22 4.21
N ILE A 132 11.01 -10.12 2.86
CA ILE A 132 12.18 -10.17 1.98
C ILE A 132 12.09 -9.09 0.90
N VAL A 133 13.24 -8.61 0.47
CA VAL A 133 13.38 -7.77 -0.72
C VAL A 133 14.41 -8.42 -1.63
N VAL A 134 13.98 -8.72 -2.84
CA VAL A 134 14.81 -9.41 -3.84
C VAL A 134 14.78 -8.67 -5.16
N SER A 135 15.82 -8.81 -5.95
CA SER A 135 15.84 -8.50 -7.38
C SER A 135 15.69 -9.78 -8.19
N GLY A 136 15.07 -9.67 -9.37
CA GLY A 136 14.87 -10.85 -10.19
C GLY A 136 13.91 -10.65 -11.36
N ARG A 137 13.52 -11.78 -11.96
CA ARG A 137 12.67 -11.84 -13.15
C ARG A 137 11.51 -12.81 -12.98
N ILE A 138 10.32 -12.40 -13.41
CA ILE A 138 9.17 -13.31 -13.52
C ILE A 138 9.34 -14.20 -14.76
N THR A 139 9.39 -15.49 -14.54
CA THR A 139 9.58 -16.48 -15.61
C THR A 139 8.28 -17.08 -16.09
N MET A 140 7.30 -17.27 -15.21
CA MET A 140 6.03 -17.92 -15.52
C MET A 140 4.91 -17.44 -14.61
N ILE A 141 3.67 -17.51 -15.13
CA ILE A 141 2.44 -17.26 -14.36
C ILE A 141 1.52 -18.44 -14.48
N ARG A 142 0.93 -18.86 -13.36
CA ARG A 142 -0.04 -19.96 -13.32
C ARG A 142 -1.24 -19.65 -12.43
N ILE A 143 -2.29 -20.43 -12.59
CA ILE A 143 -3.43 -20.47 -11.68
C ILE A 143 -3.06 -21.37 -10.50
N PRO A 144 -3.29 -20.95 -9.23
CA PRO A 144 -3.03 -21.78 -8.07
C PRO A 144 -3.74 -23.14 -8.17
N THR A 145 -3.06 -24.21 -7.77
CA THR A 145 -3.59 -25.60 -7.84
C THR A 145 -4.85 -25.75 -6.99
N GLU A 146 -4.95 -25.03 -5.87
CA GLU A 146 -6.16 -25.01 -5.00
C GLU A 146 -7.40 -24.48 -5.74
N ALA A 147 -7.24 -23.43 -6.55
CA ALA A 147 -8.32 -22.89 -7.38
C ALA A 147 -8.72 -23.85 -8.51
N ASN A 148 -7.76 -24.61 -9.04
CA ASN A 148 -8.01 -25.64 -10.06
C ASN A 148 -8.74 -26.86 -9.48
N SER A 149 -8.42 -27.29 -8.25
CA SER A 149 -9.12 -28.39 -7.60
C SER A 149 -10.58 -28.04 -7.26
N ALA A 150 -10.82 -26.83 -6.75
CA ALA A 150 -12.17 -26.34 -6.50
C ALA A 150 -13.00 -26.23 -7.80
N ARG A 151 -12.40 -25.78 -8.89
CA ARG A 151 -13.05 -25.68 -10.21
C ARG A 151 -13.34 -27.06 -10.81
N ARG A 152 -12.42 -28.02 -10.68
CA ARG A 152 -12.65 -29.43 -11.11
C ARG A 152 -13.70 -30.12 -10.28
N ALA A 153 -13.76 -29.88 -8.97
CA ALA A 153 -14.82 -30.40 -8.11
C ALA A 153 -16.19 -29.86 -8.52
N ALA A 154 -16.30 -28.58 -8.85
CA ALA A 154 -17.53 -27.96 -9.35
C ALA A 154 -17.98 -28.56 -10.71
N THR A 155 -17.05 -28.74 -11.68
CA THR A 155 -17.37 -29.35 -12.99
C THR A 155 -17.72 -30.83 -12.90
N ASN A 156 -17.14 -31.56 -11.94
CA ASN A 156 -17.50 -32.98 -11.72
C ASN A 156 -18.84 -33.11 -10.97
N ALA A 157 -19.25 -32.13 -10.19
CA ALA A 157 -20.56 -32.11 -9.53
C ALA A 157 -21.70 -31.81 -10.53
N GLU A 158 -21.45 -30.97 -11.55
CA GLU A 158 -22.42 -30.69 -12.63
C GLU A 158 -22.74 -31.92 -13.48
N SER A 159 -21.86 -32.95 -13.50
CA SER A 159 -22.10 -34.19 -14.24
C SER A 159 -22.92 -35.24 -13.46
N ALA A 160 -23.22 -34.98 -12.17
CA ALA A 160 -23.78 -36.00 -11.28
C ALA A 160 -25.16 -35.66 -10.67
N SER A 161 -25.70 -34.44 -10.89
CA SER A 161 -27.01 -34.07 -10.34
C SER A 161 -27.78 -33.14 -11.26
N ASP A 162 -29.02 -33.52 -11.56
CA ASP A 162 -29.99 -32.79 -12.38
C ASP A 162 -30.68 -31.64 -11.61
N THR A 163 -30.13 -31.25 -10.47
CA THR A 163 -30.57 -30.10 -9.67
C THR A 163 -29.43 -29.11 -9.54
N PRO A 164 -29.54 -27.86 -10.09
CA PRO A 164 -28.51 -26.85 -9.90
C PRO A 164 -28.49 -26.42 -8.42
N GLU A 165 -27.49 -26.89 -7.68
CA GLU A 165 -27.17 -26.32 -6.37
C GLU A 165 -26.86 -24.83 -6.57
N PRO A 166 -27.42 -23.95 -5.73
CA PRO A 166 -27.17 -22.50 -5.85
C PRO A 166 -25.66 -22.29 -5.64
N MET A 167 -24.97 -21.91 -6.72
CA MET A 167 -23.61 -21.40 -6.64
C MET A 167 -23.60 -20.32 -5.55
N GLY A 168 -22.81 -20.55 -4.50
CA GLY A 168 -22.62 -19.56 -3.45
C GLY A 168 -22.34 -18.18 -4.05
N PRO A 169 -22.72 -17.09 -3.39
CA PRO A 169 -22.66 -15.75 -3.98
C PRO A 169 -21.25 -15.49 -4.53
N ILE A 170 -21.14 -15.35 -5.85
CA ILE A 170 -19.93 -14.90 -6.51
C ILE A 170 -19.70 -13.49 -5.99
N SER A 171 -18.77 -13.33 -5.04
CA SER A 171 -18.40 -12.01 -4.56
C SER A 171 -17.78 -11.22 -5.70
N GLU A 172 -18.35 -10.09 -6.07
CA GLU A 172 -17.81 -9.15 -7.05
C GLU A 172 -16.36 -8.75 -6.73
N HIS A 173 -15.95 -8.92 -5.47
CA HIS A 173 -14.60 -8.60 -4.97
C HIS A 173 -13.63 -9.79 -4.91
N THR A 174 -13.91 -10.86 -5.66
CA THR A 174 -13.02 -12.02 -5.72
C THR A 174 -11.65 -11.65 -6.30
N PRO A 175 -10.53 -11.97 -5.63
CA PRO A 175 -9.19 -11.51 -6.03
C PRO A 175 -8.66 -12.18 -7.32
N HIS A 176 -9.24 -13.29 -7.77
CA HIS A 176 -8.74 -14.08 -8.91
C HIS A 176 -7.23 -14.37 -8.77
N TRP A 177 -6.86 -15.07 -7.71
CA TRP A 177 -5.47 -15.35 -7.38
C TRP A 177 -4.68 -15.95 -8.54
N ARG A 178 -3.45 -15.48 -8.72
CA ARG A 178 -2.43 -16.01 -9.63
C ARG A 178 -1.14 -16.22 -8.84
N GLU A 179 -0.30 -17.10 -9.37
CA GLU A 179 1.04 -17.35 -8.90
C GLU A 179 2.05 -16.99 -9.98
N ALA A 180 2.96 -16.08 -9.66
CA ALA A 180 4.08 -15.72 -10.50
C ALA A 180 5.33 -16.41 -9.96
N HIS A 181 6.06 -17.11 -10.82
CA HIS A 181 7.34 -17.72 -10.51
C HIS A 181 8.43 -16.68 -10.74
N LEU A 182 9.12 -16.33 -9.68
CA LEU A 182 10.24 -15.40 -9.65
C LEU A 182 11.54 -16.18 -9.63
N GLU A 183 12.41 -15.91 -10.59
CA GLU A 183 13.83 -16.24 -10.56
C GLU A 183 14.56 -15.10 -9.86
N ILE A 184 15.29 -15.41 -8.79
CA ILE A 184 15.93 -14.41 -7.93
C ILE A 184 17.36 -14.23 -8.39
N ASP A 185 17.76 -12.98 -8.66
CA ASP A 185 19.12 -12.58 -8.96
C ASP A 185 19.88 -12.34 -7.64
N ASP A 186 19.34 -11.46 -6.75
CA ASP A 186 19.94 -11.10 -5.47
C ASP A 186 18.89 -10.94 -4.36
N VAL A 187 19.33 -11.18 -3.10
CA VAL A 187 18.54 -10.94 -1.89
C VAL A 187 19.10 -9.70 -1.17
N HIS A 188 18.33 -8.63 -1.12
CA HIS A 188 18.73 -7.34 -0.54
C HIS A 188 18.25 -7.14 0.90
N LYS A 189 17.26 -7.91 1.35
CA LYS A 189 16.75 -7.89 2.73
C LYS A 189 16.10 -9.22 3.07
N GLY A 190 16.28 -9.67 4.32
CA GLY A 190 15.74 -10.93 4.83
C GLY A 190 16.53 -12.14 4.35
N GLU A 191 16.02 -13.34 4.63
CA GLU A 191 16.67 -14.59 4.30
C GLU A 191 15.86 -15.42 3.32
N HIS A 192 16.49 -15.85 2.25
CA HIS A 192 15.96 -16.80 1.29
C HIS A 192 17.08 -17.64 0.68
N SER A 193 17.01 -18.94 0.83
CA SER A 193 18.08 -19.87 0.40
C SER A 193 17.89 -20.44 -1.01
N GLY A 194 16.75 -20.14 -1.67
CA GLY A 194 16.45 -20.64 -3.02
C GLY A 194 16.73 -19.60 -4.09
N SER A 195 17.04 -20.06 -5.31
CA SER A 195 17.13 -19.19 -6.50
C SER A 195 15.76 -18.85 -7.10
N THR A 196 14.67 -19.39 -6.54
CA THR A 196 13.30 -19.15 -7.03
C THR A 196 12.32 -18.92 -5.90
N ALA A 197 11.29 -18.12 -6.14
CA ALA A 197 10.18 -17.91 -5.22
C ALA A 197 8.84 -17.92 -5.97
N VAL A 198 7.74 -18.17 -5.26
CA VAL A 198 6.39 -18.07 -5.81
C VAL A 198 5.68 -16.88 -5.17
N ILE A 199 5.21 -15.94 -6.00
CA ILE A 199 4.50 -14.74 -5.59
C ILE A 199 3.00 -14.93 -5.89
N ARG A 200 2.18 -14.93 -4.85
CA ARG A 200 0.73 -14.92 -4.97
C ARG A 200 0.21 -13.49 -5.04
N TYR A 201 -0.58 -13.17 -6.06
CA TYR A 201 -1.11 -11.83 -6.29
C TYR A 201 -2.54 -11.87 -6.83
N PRO A 202 -3.38 -10.83 -6.57
CA PRO A 202 -4.73 -10.76 -7.11
C PRO A 202 -4.70 -10.24 -8.56
N ALA A 203 -5.25 -11.01 -9.49
CA ALA A 203 -5.33 -10.64 -10.89
C ALA A 203 -6.60 -9.84 -11.24
N SER A 204 -7.60 -9.81 -10.35
CA SER A 204 -8.83 -9.06 -10.54
C SER A 204 -8.58 -7.57 -10.79
N THR A 205 -9.35 -6.98 -11.70
CA THR A 205 -9.39 -5.53 -12.00
C THR A 205 -10.43 -4.77 -11.17
N ASP A 206 -11.13 -5.46 -10.27
CA ASP A 206 -12.06 -4.86 -9.32
C ASP A 206 -11.43 -3.71 -8.52
N VAL A 207 -12.25 -2.75 -8.08
CA VAL A 207 -11.85 -1.54 -7.35
C VAL A 207 -10.98 -1.85 -6.13
N ARG A 208 -11.18 -3.00 -5.50
CA ARG A 208 -10.39 -3.45 -4.34
C ARG A 208 -8.97 -3.90 -4.73
N TRP A 209 -8.81 -4.47 -5.93
CA TRP A 209 -7.59 -5.16 -6.34
C TRP A 209 -6.87 -4.52 -7.52
N TYR A 210 -7.48 -3.53 -8.22
CA TYR A 210 -6.90 -2.96 -9.44
C TYR A 210 -5.52 -2.34 -9.25
N LYS A 211 -5.22 -1.83 -8.04
CA LYS A 211 -3.92 -1.26 -7.70
C LYS A 211 -2.84 -2.28 -7.36
N ALA A 212 -3.21 -3.54 -7.07
CA ALA A 212 -2.22 -4.57 -6.80
C ALA A 212 -1.34 -4.82 -8.05
N PRO A 213 -0.06 -5.19 -7.87
CA PRO A 213 0.80 -5.49 -9.02
C PRO A 213 0.18 -6.58 -9.88
N LYS A 214 0.30 -6.42 -11.19
CA LYS A 214 -0.05 -7.44 -12.18
C LYS A 214 1.25 -7.86 -12.83
N PHE A 215 1.57 -9.14 -12.72
CA PHE A 215 2.81 -9.67 -13.26
C PHE A 215 2.58 -10.30 -14.63
N GLU A 216 3.62 -10.22 -15.46
CA GLU A 216 3.72 -10.87 -16.75
C GLU A 216 5.10 -11.55 -16.86
N PRO A 217 5.24 -12.65 -17.59
CA PRO A 217 6.53 -13.25 -17.89
C PRO A 217 7.48 -12.21 -18.49
N GLY A 218 8.71 -12.15 -18.01
CA GLY A 218 9.71 -11.16 -18.44
C GLY A 218 9.76 -9.89 -17.58
N HIS A 219 8.82 -9.63 -16.68
CA HIS A 219 8.94 -8.51 -15.75
C HIS A 219 10.18 -8.66 -14.89
N GLN A 220 11.03 -7.61 -14.87
CA GLN A 220 12.28 -7.55 -14.11
C GLN A 220 12.29 -6.34 -13.18
N GLY A 221 12.81 -6.52 -11.96
CA GLY A 221 12.86 -5.43 -11.00
C GLY A 221 13.12 -5.89 -9.57
N PHE A 222 12.80 -5.00 -8.63
CA PHE A 222 12.81 -5.26 -7.20
C PHE A 222 11.43 -5.67 -6.71
N PHE A 223 11.37 -6.72 -5.90
CA PHE A 223 10.15 -7.28 -5.32
C PHE A 223 10.23 -7.18 -3.80
N MET A 224 9.29 -6.45 -3.20
CA MET A 224 9.14 -6.30 -1.74
C MET A 224 8.03 -7.24 -1.27
N LEU A 225 8.40 -8.39 -0.76
CA LEU A 225 7.50 -9.53 -0.57
C LEU A 225 7.22 -9.79 0.91
N ARG A 226 6.01 -10.28 1.19
CA ARG A 226 5.62 -10.79 2.50
C ARG A 226 5.41 -12.29 2.46
N LYS A 227 5.85 -12.98 3.50
CA LYS A 227 5.60 -14.42 3.64
C LYS A 227 4.11 -14.70 3.64
N HIS A 228 3.68 -15.64 2.83
CA HIS A 228 2.29 -16.06 2.81
C HIS A 228 2.01 -16.93 4.03
N THR A 229 1.33 -16.37 5.04
CA THR A 229 0.77 -17.16 6.14
C THR A 229 -0.57 -17.69 5.66
N SER A 230 -0.64 -19.00 5.35
CA SER A 230 -1.91 -19.67 5.08
C SER A 230 -2.71 -19.76 6.38
N SER A 231 -3.53 -18.73 6.67
CA SER A 231 -4.41 -18.69 7.85
C SER A 231 -5.73 -19.46 7.65
N ASN A 232 -5.82 -20.38 6.71
CA ASN A 232 -6.98 -21.21 6.46
C ASN A 232 -6.67 -22.70 6.60
N ALA A 233 -6.23 -23.12 7.79
CA ALA A 233 -6.59 -24.45 8.26
C ALA A 233 -7.79 -24.25 9.22
N PRO A 234 -9.03 -24.70 8.89
CA PRO A 234 -10.06 -24.82 9.90
C PRO A 234 -9.51 -25.76 10.97
N ALA A 235 -9.52 -25.31 12.24
CA ALA A 235 -9.15 -26.15 13.36
C ALA A 235 -10.14 -27.31 13.49
N SER A 236 -9.98 -28.35 12.67
CA SER A 236 -10.64 -29.61 12.85
C SER A 236 -9.95 -30.34 14.01
N LYS A 237 -10.50 -30.19 15.23
CA LYS A 237 -10.28 -31.15 16.31
C LYS A 237 -10.71 -32.52 15.81
N GLY A 238 -9.76 -33.39 15.49
CA GLY A 238 -10.08 -34.78 15.27
C GLY A 238 -9.13 -35.55 14.33
N ARG A 239 -8.37 -36.43 14.95
CA ARG A 239 -7.66 -37.60 14.35
C ARG A 239 -6.38 -37.33 13.54
N ARG A 240 -5.27 -37.37 14.27
CA ARG A 240 -3.95 -37.71 13.73
C ARG A 240 -3.98 -39.07 13.03
N ARG A 241 -3.95 -39.07 11.71
CA ARG A 241 -3.41 -40.15 10.91
C ARG A 241 -2.15 -39.66 10.24
N ALA A 242 -1.02 -40.30 10.56
CA ALA A 242 0.26 -40.05 9.97
C ALA A 242 0.19 -40.23 8.44
N ALA A 243 0.12 -39.19 7.68
CA ALA A 243 0.27 -39.21 6.25
C ALA A 243 1.78 -39.29 5.93
N LYS A 244 2.16 -40.35 5.25
CA LYS A 244 3.49 -40.65 4.74
C LYS A 244 3.94 -39.50 3.84
N LYS A 245 4.99 -38.81 4.26
CA LYS A 245 5.62 -37.70 3.54
C LYS A 245 6.24 -38.25 2.26
N THR A 246 5.64 -38.01 1.10
CA THR A 246 6.25 -38.30 -0.19
C THR A 246 7.36 -37.30 -0.41
N ALA A 247 8.60 -37.79 -0.45
CA ALA A 247 9.79 -37.00 -0.80
C ALA A 247 9.68 -36.59 -2.28
N GLY A 248 9.65 -35.27 -2.55
CA GLY A 248 9.68 -34.75 -3.92
C GLY A 248 9.05 -33.37 -4.16
N GLU A 249 8.34 -32.82 -3.19
CA GLU A 249 7.79 -31.45 -3.34
C GLU A 249 8.79 -30.45 -2.78
N SER A 250 9.53 -29.81 -3.68
CA SER A 250 10.31 -28.59 -3.34
C SER A 250 9.35 -27.63 -2.66
N THR A 251 9.55 -27.38 -1.37
CA THR A 251 8.77 -26.42 -0.59
C THR A 251 9.12 -25.00 -1.06
N ALA A 252 8.60 -24.63 -2.25
CA ALA A 252 8.73 -23.28 -2.73
C ALA A 252 8.11 -22.34 -1.68
N THR A 253 8.90 -21.43 -1.14
CA THR A 253 8.40 -20.47 -0.18
C THR A 253 7.43 -19.52 -0.90
N HIS A 254 6.19 -19.51 -0.43
CA HIS A 254 5.13 -18.66 -0.99
C HIS A 254 5.16 -17.28 -0.35
N PHE A 255 5.11 -16.27 -1.20
CA PHE A 255 5.04 -14.87 -0.82
C PHE A 255 3.80 -14.19 -1.40
N THR A 256 3.49 -12.99 -0.93
CA THR A 256 2.41 -12.15 -1.46
C THR A 256 2.92 -10.77 -1.85
N ALA A 257 2.31 -10.23 -2.94
CA ALA A 257 2.48 -8.85 -3.38
C ALA A 257 1.07 -8.25 -3.59
N LEU A 258 0.66 -7.33 -2.71
CA LEU A 258 -0.71 -6.81 -2.65
C LEU A 258 -0.79 -5.31 -2.90
N HIS A 259 0.32 -4.61 -2.84
CA HIS A 259 0.39 -3.15 -2.97
C HIS A 259 1.19 -2.77 -4.23
N PRO A 260 0.80 -1.72 -4.97
CA PRO A 260 1.48 -1.33 -6.21
C PRO A 260 2.98 -1.06 -6.05
N ALA A 261 3.41 -0.61 -4.87
CA ALA A 261 4.82 -0.39 -4.58
C ALA A 261 5.59 -1.69 -4.20
N ASP A 262 4.94 -2.85 -4.14
CA ASP A 262 5.61 -4.13 -3.85
C ASP A 262 6.47 -4.61 -5.03
N PHE A 263 6.25 -4.05 -6.23
CA PHE A 263 7.08 -4.26 -7.41
C PHE A 263 7.58 -2.92 -7.95
N GLN A 264 8.89 -2.84 -8.21
CA GLN A 264 9.55 -1.67 -8.78
C GLN A 264 10.39 -2.13 -9.99
N PRO A 265 9.95 -1.86 -11.23
CA PRO A 265 10.74 -2.20 -12.42
C PRO A 265 12.12 -1.53 -12.39
N TYR A 266 13.14 -2.17 -12.96
CA TYR A 266 14.48 -1.58 -13.07
C TYR A 266 14.50 -0.27 -13.85
N THR A 267 13.52 -0.06 -14.73
CA THR A 267 13.36 1.18 -15.53
C THR A 267 12.88 2.37 -14.73
N GLN A 268 12.33 2.15 -13.50
CA GLN A 268 11.91 3.26 -12.65
C GLN A 268 13.11 3.84 -11.90
N PRO A 269 13.32 5.17 -11.95
CA PRO A 269 14.46 5.78 -11.29
C PRO A 269 14.36 5.63 -9.76
N GLY A 270 15.24 4.82 -9.21
CA GLY A 270 15.95 5.07 -7.98
C GLY A 270 15.26 4.90 -6.63
N GLY A 271 13.99 4.51 -6.51
CA GLY A 271 13.36 4.42 -5.17
C GLY A 271 13.96 3.33 -4.29
N VAL A 272 13.86 2.06 -4.70
CA VAL A 272 14.38 0.91 -3.93
C VAL A 272 15.90 0.85 -3.95
N ARG A 273 16.52 1.08 -5.11
CA ARG A 273 17.99 1.04 -5.27
C ARG A 273 18.69 1.97 -4.28
N ARG A 274 18.23 3.23 -4.14
CA ARG A 274 18.81 4.18 -3.16
C ARG A 274 18.64 3.73 -1.72
N ILE A 275 17.54 3.04 -1.39
CA ILE A 275 17.32 2.50 -0.04
C ILE A 275 18.29 1.36 0.23
N ILE A 276 18.50 0.47 -0.74
CA ILE A 276 19.46 -0.65 -0.63
C ILE A 276 20.88 -0.10 -0.46
N GLU A 277 21.30 0.86 -1.32
CA GLU A 277 22.61 1.50 -1.24
C GLU A 277 22.82 2.15 0.13
N SER A 278 21.82 2.91 0.65
CA SER A 278 21.93 3.54 1.97
C SER A 278 21.92 2.56 3.14
N SER A 279 21.37 1.37 2.98
CA SER A 279 21.38 0.34 4.04
C SER A 279 22.70 -0.42 4.11
N ASN A 280 23.40 -0.52 2.99
CA ASN A 280 24.73 -1.18 2.93
C ASN A 280 25.86 -0.27 3.44
N ASP A 281 25.64 1.06 3.45
CA ASP A 281 26.61 2.03 3.98
C ASP A 281 26.58 2.15 5.53
N GLU A 282 25.55 1.57 6.19
CA GLU A 282 25.39 1.59 7.65
C GLU A 282 25.90 0.30 8.35
N GLU A 283 26.32 -0.74 7.62
CA GLU A 283 26.97 -1.94 8.14
C GLU A 283 28.52 -1.85 8.05
#